data_67fe9b5a41c3e46642c02ced22a3a429
#
_entry.id   67fe9b5a41c3e46642c02ced22a3a429
#
_cell.length_a   1.000
_cell.length_b   1.000
_cell.length_c   1.000
_cell.angle_alpha   90.00
_cell.angle_beta   90.00
_cell.angle_gamma   90.00
#
_symmetry.space_group_name_H-M   'P 1'
#
loop_
_entity.id
_entity.type
_entity.pdbx_description
1 polymer ?
#
loop_
_entity_poly.entity_id
_entity_poly.type
_entity_poly.pdbx_seq_one_letter_code
_entity_poly.pdbx_strand_id
1 'polypeptide(L)'
;MSKYPFVYFLRTSKYSGIDNFIEQNKDKLECTLEIIGENDLDKLNNLFDNSKYHILVTFGDSDKEYIPMIMPRLVDRMRNRWFHRKTIDNLGDFNKNVNCCFVFNAIMNREDVRPKFSIFTTCYNSYDKIYRAYEGLKNQLLRDWEWVILDDSPDDKHFEFLKQLSKTDKRIRLYNRDGNSGSIGHVKNEAVSLCRGKYVLELDHDDIILPDLLKDTFEVFESDKEIGFVFTDFANVYEDWRNFNYGEHLGKGNVCYYKHKFNGKWLDVCSCPGINNITTSHLICLPNHPRMWRRKVLLELGNYSEFLPICDDFEILLRTMCHTKVAKIHKLGYIQFMNNDNNNFSLIRNGEINRLGPNWIRPMFYEMYKVNDVFKQKGAYEDEKYIEKDMTQIWKRKDYEHKVCSVVSNPNYDKQYCLLGIDALNDKRISELYKNSRNDFMLLSNKISSDDLVKELEKRGYDRMKCFGLSEGTTDC
;
A
#
# COMPACT_ATOMS: atom_id res chain seq x y z
N MET A 1 9.41 15.64 -37.31
CA MET A 1 9.02 14.64 -36.27
C MET A 1 9.48 15.14 -34.92
N SER A 2 8.59 15.14 -33.93
CA SER A 2 9.00 15.48 -32.56
C SER A 2 9.94 14.43 -32.03
N LYS A 3 11.06 14.84 -31.45
CA LYS A 3 12.02 13.93 -30.79
C LYS A 3 11.48 13.57 -29.40
N TYR A 4 11.58 12.31 -29.00
CA TYR A 4 11.38 11.89 -27.62
C TYR A 4 12.72 11.92 -26.89
N PRO A 5 12.70 12.20 -25.56
CA PRO A 5 11.58 12.58 -24.72
C PRO A 5 11.16 14.05 -24.87
N PHE A 6 10.00 14.40 -24.29
CA PHE A 6 9.59 15.80 -24.14
C PHE A 6 10.16 16.37 -22.85
N VAL A 7 10.80 17.51 -22.94
CA VAL A 7 11.43 18.19 -21.79
C VAL A 7 10.79 19.55 -21.59
N TYR A 8 10.27 19.77 -20.39
CA TYR A 8 9.82 21.07 -19.93
C TYR A 8 10.94 21.74 -19.12
N PHE A 9 11.34 22.91 -19.57
CA PHE A 9 12.18 23.80 -18.79
C PHE A 9 11.30 24.79 -18.04
N LEU A 10 11.29 24.71 -16.72
CA LEU A 10 10.65 25.74 -15.92
C LEU A 10 11.59 26.94 -15.78
N ARG A 11 11.18 28.05 -16.40
CA ARG A 11 11.89 29.31 -16.39
C ARG A 11 11.35 30.21 -15.28
N THR A 12 12.21 30.66 -14.41
CA THR A 12 11.88 31.71 -13.43
C THR A 12 12.57 33.02 -13.81
N SER A 13 12.03 34.13 -13.32
CA SER A 13 12.60 35.47 -13.54
C SER A 13 14.03 35.62 -13.06
N LYS A 14 14.48 34.75 -12.17
CA LYS A 14 15.83 34.75 -11.59
C LYS A 14 16.88 34.05 -12.46
N TYR A 15 16.48 33.27 -13.47
CA TYR A 15 17.39 32.39 -14.20
C TYR A 15 17.20 32.51 -15.71
N SER A 16 17.89 33.47 -16.31
CA SER A 16 17.87 33.73 -17.75
C SER A 16 19.00 33.07 -18.55
N GLY A 17 19.97 32.46 -17.89
CA GLY A 17 21.16 31.88 -18.54
C GLY A 17 20.87 30.63 -19.39
N ILE A 18 19.70 30.03 -19.24
CA ILE A 18 19.27 28.86 -19.99
C ILE A 18 18.97 29.17 -21.45
N ASP A 19 18.46 30.37 -21.73
CA ASP A 19 18.07 30.76 -23.09
C ASP A 19 19.26 30.68 -24.04
N ASN A 20 20.42 31.11 -23.61
CA ASN A 20 21.65 31.02 -24.40
C ASN A 20 22.07 29.58 -24.65
N PHE A 21 21.92 28.68 -23.65
CA PHE A 21 22.24 27.27 -23.83
C PHE A 21 21.31 26.61 -24.85
N ILE A 22 20.01 26.90 -24.76
CA ILE A 22 19.01 26.35 -25.68
C ILE A 22 19.27 26.84 -27.10
N GLU A 23 19.44 28.13 -27.31
CA GLU A 23 19.71 28.72 -28.61
C GLU A 23 20.98 28.14 -29.26
N GLN A 24 22.05 27.98 -28.49
CA GLN A 24 23.31 27.42 -28.97
C GLN A 24 23.28 25.94 -29.28
N ASN A 25 22.34 25.18 -28.71
CA ASN A 25 22.30 23.73 -28.78
C ASN A 25 21.01 23.16 -29.37
N LYS A 26 20.11 24.02 -29.84
CA LYS A 26 18.76 23.65 -30.31
C LYS A 26 18.74 22.46 -31.27
N ASP A 27 19.65 22.42 -32.22
CA ASP A 27 19.73 21.38 -33.22
C ASP A 27 20.41 20.08 -32.75
N LYS A 28 21.13 20.16 -31.62
CA LYS A 28 21.90 19.05 -31.04
C LYS A 28 21.19 18.37 -29.86
N LEU A 29 20.05 18.93 -29.43
CA LEU A 29 19.26 18.33 -28.38
C LEU A 29 18.64 17.00 -28.85
N GLU A 30 18.77 15.98 -28.03
CA GLU A 30 18.17 14.66 -28.26
C GLU A 30 16.73 14.55 -27.74
N CYS A 31 16.06 15.67 -27.54
CA CYS A 31 14.72 15.77 -27.00
C CYS A 31 13.89 16.84 -27.70
N THR A 32 12.57 16.82 -27.50
CA THR A 32 11.71 17.97 -27.80
C THR A 32 11.63 18.82 -26.53
N LEU A 33 12.01 20.09 -26.68
CA LEU A 33 12.10 21.00 -25.53
C LEU A 33 11.05 22.08 -25.61
N GLU A 34 10.36 22.33 -24.50
CA GLU A 34 9.40 23.43 -24.31
C GLU A 34 9.77 24.23 -23.05
N ILE A 35 9.83 25.54 -23.18
CA ILE A 35 10.06 26.44 -22.05
C ILE A 35 8.72 26.79 -21.44
N ILE A 36 8.59 26.57 -20.13
CA ILE A 36 7.41 26.90 -19.33
C ILE A 36 7.76 28.08 -18.44
N GLY A 37 7.00 29.16 -18.53
CA GLY A 37 7.07 30.28 -17.61
C GLY A 37 6.27 30.06 -16.33
N GLU A 38 6.51 30.92 -15.34
CA GLU A 38 5.78 30.89 -14.06
C GLU A 38 4.25 31.06 -14.24
N ASN A 39 3.81 31.69 -15.32
CA ASN A 39 2.40 31.89 -15.65
C ASN A 39 1.77 30.68 -16.37
N ASP A 40 2.57 29.72 -16.83
CA ASP A 40 2.14 28.58 -17.63
C ASP A 40 2.21 27.27 -16.87
N LEU A 41 2.23 27.32 -15.54
CA LEU A 41 2.42 26.13 -14.69
C LEU A 41 1.37 25.04 -14.89
N ASP A 42 0.21 25.37 -15.43
CA ASP A 42 -0.84 24.38 -15.74
C ASP A 42 -0.40 23.37 -16.81
N LYS A 43 0.56 23.72 -17.65
CA LYS A 43 1.17 22.79 -18.62
C LYS A 43 1.89 21.64 -17.95
N LEU A 44 2.32 21.81 -16.69
CA LEU A 44 2.92 20.73 -15.90
C LEU A 44 1.95 19.57 -15.64
N ASN A 45 0.64 19.80 -15.76
CA ASN A 45 -0.34 18.71 -15.65
C ASN A 45 -0.15 17.65 -16.75
N ASN A 46 0.40 18.04 -17.90
CA ASN A 46 0.72 17.13 -19.00
C ASN A 46 1.88 16.17 -18.70
N LEU A 47 2.66 16.42 -17.63
CA LEU A 47 3.71 15.51 -17.18
C LEU A 47 3.18 14.12 -16.80
N PHE A 48 1.87 14.02 -16.54
CA PHE A 48 1.19 12.77 -16.22
C PHE A 48 0.58 12.06 -17.42
N ASP A 49 0.62 12.70 -18.60
CA ASP A 49 0.18 12.01 -19.81
C ASP A 49 1.11 10.83 -20.11
N ASN A 50 0.60 9.62 -19.91
CA ASN A 50 1.34 8.40 -20.17
C ASN A 50 1.55 8.12 -21.67
N SER A 51 0.84 8.82 -22.56
CA SER A 51 1.03 8.70 -24.01
C SER A 51 2.33 9.37 -24.47
N LYS A 52 2.82 10.33 -23.65
CA LYS A 52 4.06 11.06 -23.90
C LYS A 52 4.87 11.16 -22.61
N TYR A 53 6.12 10.73 -22.68
CA TYR A 53 6.99 10.86 -21.52
C TYR A 53 7.57 12.27 -21.43
N HIS A 54 7.09 13.02 -20.43
CA HIS A 54 7.55 14.37 -20.14
C HIS A 54 8.53 14.37 -18.98
N ILE A 55 9.56 15.18 -19.09
CA ILE A 55 10.58 15.40 -18.04
C ILE A 55 10.58 16.87 -17.72
N LEU A 56 10.60 17.20 -16.43
CA LEU A 56 10.78 18.55 -15.93
C LEU A 56 12.24 18.80 -15.57
N VAL A 57 12.77 19.92 -16.01
CA VAL A 57 14.11 20.38 -15.66
C VAL A 57 14.03 21.77 -15.06
N THR A 58 14.74 21.95 -13.96
CA THR A 58 14.88 23.24 -13.28
C THR A 58 16.33 23.54 -12.99
N PHE A 59 16.66 24.84 -12.89
CA PHE A 59 18.02 25.31 -12.66
C PHE A 59 18.07 26.36 -11.56
N GLY A 60 19.18 26.43 -10.87
CA GLY A 60 19.45 27.41 -9.83
C GLY A 60 20.31 26.86 -8.70
N ASP A 61 20.61 27.71 -7.72
CA ASP A 61 21.41 27.30 -6.57
C ASP A 61 20.71 26.32 -5.64
N SER A 62 19.37 26.29 -5.67
CA SER A 62 18.56 25.40 -4.86
C SER A 62 17.26 25.01 -5.56
N ASP A 63 16.90 23.72 -5.49
CA ASP A 63 15.59 23.20 -5.92
C ASP A 63 14.44 23.70 -5.04
N LYS A 64 14.72 24.12 -3.81
CA LYS A 64 13.73 24.63 -2.84
C LYS A 64 12.93 25.81 -3.39
N GLU A 65 13.48 26.58 -4.30
CA GLU A 65 12.78 27.69 -4.93
C GLU A 65 11.62 27.24 -5.81
N TYR A 66 11.72 26.03 -6.38
CA TYR A 66 10.72 25.46 -7.28
C TYR A 66 9.64 24.65 -6.57
N ILE A 67 9.94 24.17 -5.37
CA ILE A 67 9.03 23.34 -4.60
C ILE A 67 7.64 23.98 -4.45
N PRO A 68 7.48 25.24 -4.04
CA PRO A 68 6.17 25.87 -3.91
C PRO A 68 5.37 25.95 -5.22
N MET A 69 6.04 26.04 -6.35
CA MET A 69 5.41 26.10 -7.68
C MET A 69 5.03 24.72 -8.21
N ILE A 70 5.85 23.72 -7.92
CA ILE A 70 5.72 22.37 -8.46
C ILE A 70 4.83 21.51 -7.55
N MET A 71 5.02 21.61 -6.23
CA MET A 71 4.33 20.78 -5.22
C MET A 71 2.79 20.82 -5.32
N PRO A 72 2.12 21.95 -5.46
CA PRO A 72 0.66 21.97 -5.55
C PRO A 72 0.08 21.20 -6.75
N ARG A 73 0.91 20.92 -7.76
CA ARG A 73 0.49 20.30 -9.02
C ARG A 73 1.01 18.89 -9.20
N LEU A 74 2.17 18.60 -8.63
CA LEU A 74 2.99 17.47 -9.07
C LEU A 74 3.60 16.66 -7.94
N VAL A 75 3.27 16.99 -6.71
CA VAL A 75 3.86 16.36 -5.52
C VAL A 75 4.20 14.92 -5.81
N ASP A 76 5.44 14.54 -5.57
CA ASP A 76 5.93 13.17 -5.52
C ASP A 76 5.82 12.31 -6.80
N ARG A 77 4.86 12.57 -7.71
CA ARG A 77 4.83 11.86 -8.99
C ARG A 77 6.02 12.15 -9.88
N MET A 78 6.80 13.17 -9.52
CA MET A 78 7.81 13.76 -10.39
C MET A 78 9.25 13.44 -10.03
N ARG A 79 9.52 12.72 -8.94
CA ARG A 79 10.90 12.40 -8.56
C ARG A 79 11.71 11.78 -9.71
N ASN A 80 11.06 10.92 -10.50
CA ASN A 80 11.69 10.26 -11.63
C ASN A 80 11.61 11.06 -12.94
N ARG A 81 10.89 12.18 -12.94
CA ARG A 81 10.65 13.01 -14.12
C ARG A 81 11.08 14.45 -13.92
N TRP A 82 11.56 14.78 -12.73
CA TRP A 82 12.11 16.10 -12.41
C TRP A 82 13.56 15.94 -11.99
N PHE A 83 14.46 16.69 -12.65
CA PHE A 83 15.79 16.86 -12.17
C PHE A 83 16.17 18.33 -12.10
N HIS A 84 16.90 18.67 -11.05
CA HIS A 84 17.43 19.99 -10.78
C HIS A 84 18.92 20.02 -11.01
N ARG A 85 19.42 21.11 -11.58
CA ARG A 85 20.85 21.36 -11.78
C ARG A 85 21.19 22.77 -11.39
N LYS A 86 22.38 22.96 -10.83
CA LYS A 86 22.89 24.30 -10.55
C LYS A 86 23.16 25.06 -11.86
N THR A 87 23.83 24.40 -12.78
CA THR A 87 24.17 24.89 -14.11
C THR A 87 24.07 23.77 -15.13
N ILE A 88 23.98 24.12 -16.42
CA ILE A 88 24.24 23.19 -17.51
C ILE A 88 25.67 23.43 -18.01
N ASP A 89 26.57 22.57 -17.63
CA ASP A 89 27.97 22.73 -17.98
C ASP A 89 28.26 22.28 -19.43
N ASN A 90 27.54 21.22 -19.89
CA ASN A 90 27.67 20.76 -21.25
C ASN A 90 26.45 19.99 -21.75
N LEU A 91 26.31 19.93 -23.08
CA LEU A 91 25.23 19.26 -23.78
C LEU A 91 25.23 17.73 -23.53
N GLY A 92 26.41 17.12 -23.42
CA GLY A 92 26.51 15.67 -23.20
C GLY A 92 25.90 15.24 -21.88
N ASP A 93 26.18 15.95 -20.82
CA ASP A 93 25.61 15.67 -19.49
C ASP A 93 24.10 15.92 -19.46
N PHE A 94 23.63 16.97 -20.14
CA PHE A 94 22.21 17.22 -20.27
C PHE A 94 21.50 16.07 -20.97
N ASN A 95 21.94 15.69 -22.20
CA ASN A 95 21.36 14.60 -22.96
C ASN A 95 21.41 13.27 -22.19
N LYS A 96 22.52 13.00 -21.49
CA LYS A 96 22.65 11.81 -20.64
C LYS A 96 21.60 11.76 -19.53
N ASN A 97 21.37 12.85 -18.81
CA ASN A 97 20.38 12.90 -17.74
C ASN A 97 18.96 12.74 -18.29
N VAL A 98 18.63 13.40 -19.40
CA VAL A 98 17.33 13.25 -20.07
C VAL A 98 17.12 11.81 -20.54
N ASN A 99 18.12 11.19 -21.15
CA ASN A 99 18.04 9.80 -21.61
C ASN A 99 17.95 8.82 -20.45
N CYS A 100 18.64 9.05 -19.32
CA CYS A 100 18.48 8.22 -18.13
C CYS A 100 17.04 8.23 -17.60
N CYS A 101 16.40 9.38 -17.52
CA CYS A 101 15.00 9.48 -17.13
C CYS A 101 14.09 8.77 -18.11
N PHE A 102 14.34 8.89 -19.41
CA PHE A 102 13.55 8.23 -20.46
C PHE A 102 13.71 6.71 -20.41
N VAL A 103 14.95 6.21 -20.33
CA VAL A 103 15.23 4.76 -20.23
C VAL A 103 14.61 4.19 -18.96
N PHE A 104 14.70 4.88 -17.85
CA PHE A 104 14.06 4.45 -16.62
C PHE A 104 12.55 4.26 -16.82
N ASN A 105 11.86 5.24 -17.41
CA ASN A 105 10.44 5.10 -17.71
C ASN A 105 10.13 3.95 -18.67
N ALA A 106 10.93 3.77 -19.70
CA ALA A 106 10.77 2.68 -20.65
C ALA A 106 10.90 1.31 -19.97
N ILE A 107 11.87 1.16 -19.06
CA ILE A 107 12.01 -0.05 -18.25
C ILE A 107 10.79 -0.28 -17.36
N MET A 108 10.26 0.77 -16.76
CA MET A 108 9.12 0.70 -15.85
C MET A 108 7.79 0.38 -16.58
N ASN A 109 7.71 0.63 -17.88
CA ASN A 109 6.53 0.35 -18.69
C ASN A 109 6.56 -1.03 -19.38
N ARG A 110 7.60 -1.83 -19.18
CA ARG A 110 7.66 -3.17 -19.78
C ARG A 110 6.58 -4.08 -19.19
N GLU A 111 5.89 -4.81 -20.05
CA GLU A 111 4.84 -5.76 -19.64
C GLU A 111 5.41 -7.11 -19.19
N ASP A 112 6.56 -7.51 -19.73
CA ASP A 112 7.23 -8.79 -19.47
C ASP A 112 8.20 -8.76 -18.29
N VAL A 113 8.00 -7.83 -17.35
CA VAL A 113 8.88 -7.68 -16.18
C VAL A 113 8.88 -8.93 -15.31
N ARG A 114 10.07 -9.40 -14.98
CA ARG A 114 10.31 -10.53 -14.09
C ARG A 114 11.28 -10.13 -12.96
N PRO A 115 11.05 -10.63 -11.76
CA PRO A 115 9.89 -11.44 -11.33
C PRO A 115 8.58 -10.64 -11.36
N LYS A 116 7.45 -11.33 -11.22
CA LYS A 116 6.15 -10.67 -11.11
C LYS A 116 6.08 -9.81 -9.83
N PHE A 117 6.49 -10.37 -8.71
CA PHE A 117 6.53 -9.67 -7.44
C PHE A 117 7.95 -9.50 -6.92
N SER A 118 8.23 -8.31 -6.37
CA SER A 118 9.28 -8.13 -5.38
C SER A 118 8.62 -7.93 -4.02
N ILE A 119 9.00 -8.73 -3.07
CA ILE A 119 8.66 -8.51 -1.67
C ILE A 119 9.85 -7.79 -1.04
N PHE A 120 9.62 -6.68 -0.36
CA PHE A 120 10.66 -5.98 0.36
C PHE A 120 10.42 -6.04 1.86
N THR A 121 11.48 -6.26 2.59
CA THR A 121 11.52 -6.32 4.05
C THR A 121 12.69 -5.51 4.56
N THR A 122 12.40 -4.56 5.43
CA THR A 122 13.43 -3.85 6.20
C THR A 122 13.63 -4.59 7.51
N CYS A 123 14.86 -4.93 7.83
CA CYS A 123 15.17 -5.72 9.02
C CYS A 123 15.94 -4.90 10.04
N TYR A 124 15.60 -5.12 11.32
CA TYR A 124 16.33 -4.61 12.46
C TYR A 124 16.32 -5.67 13.57
N ASN A 125 17.45 -6.35 13.78
CA ASN A 125 17.60 -7.39 14.81
C ASN A 125 16.47 -8.44 14.81
N SER A 126 16.05 -8.89 13.62
CA SER A 126 14.90 -9.80 13.47
C SER A 126 15.20 -11.24 13.87
N TYR A 127 16.46 -11.68 13.69
CA TYR A 127 16.92 -13.05 13.99
C TYR A 127 15.89 -14.12 13.57
N ASP A 128 15.53 -15.02 14.46
CA ASP A 128 14.67 -16.16 14.16
C ASP A 128 13.25 -15.78 13.67
N LYS A 129 12.78 -14.56 13.95
CA LYS A 129 11.46 -14.10 13.50
C LYS A 129 11.34 -14.01 11.98
N ILE A 130 12.46 -13.75 11.28
CA ILE A 130 12.48 -13.66 9.81
C ILE A 130 12.06 -14.98 9.13
N TYR A 131 12.25 -16.13 9.80
CA TYR A 131 11.80 -17.41 9.26
C TYR A 131 10.28 -17.50 9.11
N ARG A 132 9.52 -16.75 9.91
CA ARG A 132 8.07 -16.65 9.80
C ARG A 132 7.66 -16.02 8.48
N ALA A 133 8.28 -14.90 8.13
CA ALA A 133 8.08 -14.23 6.84
C ALA A 133 8.51 -15.14 5.67
N TYR A 134 9.64 -15.84 5.81
CA TYR A 134 10.12 -16.77 4.79
C TYR A 134 9.17 -17.94 4.57
N GLU A 135 8.62 -18.55 5.62
CA GLU A 135 7.62 -19.62 5.48
C GLU A 135 6.36 -19.14 4.76
N GLY A 136 5.89 -17.93 5.06
CA GLY A 136 4.79 -17.30 4.31
C GLY A 136 5.10 -17.17 2.81
N LEU A 137 6.32 -16.79 2.46
CA LEU A 137 6.78 -16.66 1.08
C LEU A 137 6.96 -18.01 0.38
N LYS A 138 7.53 -19.00 1.07
CA LYS A 138 7.69 -20.36 0.52
C LYS A 138 6.37 -20.99 0.14
N ASN A 139 5.34 -20.72 0.89
CA ASN A 139 4.01 -21.29 0.69
C ASN A 139 3.16 -20.55 -0.35
N GLN A 140 3.64 -19.44 -0.94
CA GLN A 140 2.87 -18.73 -1.97
C GLN A 140 2.57 -19.60 -3.18
N LEU A 141 1.31 -19.56 -3.65
CA LEU A 141 0.88 -20.30 -4.85
C LEU A 141 1.50 -19.71 -6.11
N LEU A 142 1.66 -18.40 -6.19
CA LEU A 142 2.42 -17.75 -7.26
C LEU A 142 3.90 -17.79 -6.90
N ARG A 143 4.71 -18.45 -7.74
CA ARG A 143 6.14 -18.73 -7.48
C ARG A 143 7.10 -17.72 -8.09
N ASP A 144 6.64 -16.84 -8.95
CA ASP A 144 7.43 -15.85 -9.69
C ASP A 144 7.63 -14.58 -8.84
N TRP A 145 8.46 -14.69 -7.81
CA TRP A 145 8.78 -13.61 -6.89
C TRP A 145 10.27 -13.59 -6.52
N GLU A 146 10.74 -12.43 -6.07
CA GLU A 146 12.00 -12.23 -5.35
C GLU A 146 11.72 -11.63 -3.98
N TRP A 147 12.61 -11.85 -3.04
CA TRP A 147 12.57 -11.24 -1.71
C TRP A 147 13.79 -10.37 -1.49
N VAL A 148 13.57 -9.06 -1.41
CA VAL A 148 14.59 -8.05 -1.13
C VAL A 148 14.61 -7.80 0.37
N ILE A 149 15.68 -8.19 1.03
CA ILE A 149 15.91 -7.96 2.45
C ILE A 149 16.97 -6.87 2.57
N LEU A 150 16.64 -5.78 3.25
CA LEU A 150 17.57 -4.71 3.58
C LEU A 150 17.77 -4.66 5.09
N ASP A 151 18.97 -4.98 5.53
CA ASP A 151 19.34 -4.96 6.94
C ASP A 151 19.79 -3.57 7.38
N ASP A 152 19.11 -3.01 8.37
CA ASP A 152 19.37 -1.71 8.99
C ASP A 152 19.82 -1.89 10.46
N SER A 153 20.31 -3.08 10.82
CA SER A 153 20.81 -3.38 12.17
C SER A 153 22.10 -2.61 12.47
N PRO A 154 22.39 -2.37 13.76
CA PRO A 154 23.50 -1.50 14.15
C PRO A 154 24.88 -2.12 13.94
N ASP A 155 24.95 -3.44 13.77
CA ASP A 155 26.19 -4.19 13.53
C ASP A 155 26.00 -5.35 12.55
N ASP A 156 27.10 -5.91 12.06
CA ASP A 156 27.10 -6.96 11.04
C ASP A 156 26.63 -8.35 11.54
N LYS A 157 26.37 -8.54 12.82
CA LYS A 157 26.00 -9.87 13.36
C LYS A 157 24.67 -10.36 12.78
N HIS A 158 23.71 -9.46 12.70
CA HIS A 158 22.40 -9.79 12.12
C HIS A 158 22.52 -10.06 10.62
N PHE A 159 23.32 -9.27 9.91
CA PHE A 159 23.57 -9.49 8.49
C PHE A 159 24.23 -10.84 8.22
N GLU A 160 25.23 -11.23 9.01
CA GLU A 160 25.84 -12.57 8.91
C GLU A 160 24.83 -13.69 9.18
N PHE A 161 23.91 -13.49 10.11
CA PHE A 161 22.79 -14.41 10.34
C PHE A 161 21.91 -14.52 9.09
N LEU A 162 21.48 -13.39 8.50
CA LEU A 162 20.65 -13.34 7.29
C LEU A 162 21.35 -13.95 6.08
N LYS A 163 22.67 -13.90 5.99
CA LYS A 163 23.45 -14.58 4.93
C LYS A 163 23.21 -16.08 4.90
N GLN A 164 22.96 -16.73 6.04
CA GLN A 164 22.64 -18.15 6.06
C GLN A 164 21.27 -18.40 5.44
N LEU A 165 20.28 -17.57 5.77
CA LEU A 165 18.96 -17.65 5.16
C LEU A 165 19.04 -17.41 3.65
N SER A 166 19.78 -16.41 3.18
CA SER A 166 19.87 -16.07 1.76
C SER A 166 20.49 -17.18 0.89
N LYS A 167 21.30 -18.05 1.47
CA LYS A 167 21.85 -19.22 0.78
C LYS A 167 20.82 -20.32 0.53
N THR A 168 19.71 -20.33 1.27
CA THR A 168 18.71 -21.41 1.17
C THR A 168 17.77 -21.23 -0.03
N ASP A 169 17.61 -20.02 -0.54
CA ASP A 169 16.72 -19.72 -1.65
C ASP A 169 17.31 -18.61 -2.53
N LYS A 170 17.60 -18.92 -3.78
CA LYS A 170 18.19 -17.98 -4.77
C LYS A 170 17.29 -16.77 -5.12
N ARG A 171 16.03 -16.79 -4.71
CA ARG A 171 15.10 -15.66 -4.86
C ARG A 171 15.32 -14.59 -3.79
N ILE A 172 16.06 -14.89 -2.74
CA ILE A 172 16.41 -13.96 -1.68
C ILE A 172 17.58 -13.09 -2.16
N ARG A 173 17.38 -11.77 -2.09
CA ARG A 173 18.39 -10.76 -2.37
C ARG A 173 18.64 -9.96 -1.10
N LEU A 174 19.76 -10.22 -0.47
CA LEU A 174 20.14 -9.62 0.81
C LEU A 174 21.08 -8.45 0.59
N TYR A 175 20.78 -7.34 1.27
CA TYR A 175 21.58 -6.14 1.26
C TYR A 175 21.84 -5.66 2.70
N ASN A 176 23.03 -5.14 2.93
CA ASN A 176 23.44 -4.48 4.16
C ASN A 176 23.51 -2.97 3.94
N ARG A 177 23.12 -2.21 4.94
CA ARG A 177 23.40 -0.78 4.99
C ARG A 177 24.72 -0.54 5.74
N ASP A 178 25.33 0.58 5.44
CA ASP A 178 26.53 1.02 6.16
C ASP A 178 26.11 1.74 7.46
N GLY A 179 25.52 0.96 8.39
CA GLY A 179 25.01 1.41 9.66
C GLY A 179 23.52 1.73 9.71
N ASN A 180 22.99 1.85 10.93
CA ASN A 180 21.58 2.12 11.18
C ASN A 180 21.16 3.53 10.75
N SER A 181 20.06 3.60 10.00
CA SER A 181 19.51 4.86 9.47
C SER A 181 18.83 5.73 10.53
N GLY A 182 18.20 5.12 11.52
CA GLY A 182 17.30 5.81 12.44
C GLY A 182 15.99 6.34 11.80
N SER A 183 15.75 6.07 10.51
CA SER A 183 14.58 6.53 9.77
C SER A 183 14.00 5.38 8.93
N ILE A 184 12.87 4.84 9.34
CA ILE A 184 12.23 3.70 8.68
C ILE A 184 11.80 4.04 7.25
N GLY A 185 11.28 5.25 7.02
CA GLY A 185 10.89 5.71 5.67
C GLY A 185 12.06 5.75 4.70
N HIS A 186 13.24 6.15 5.16
CA HIS A 186 14.47 6.12 4.36
C HIS A 186 14.84 4.68 3.97
N VAL A 187 14.82 3.77 4.94
CA VAL A 187 15.18 2.35 4.70
C VAL A 187 14.19 1.70 3.75
N LYS A 188 12.88 1.95 3.90
CA LYS A 188 11.85 1.47 2.98
C LYS A 188 12.02 2.04 1.57
N ASN A 189 12.34 3.32 1.45
CA ASN A 189 12.63 3.96 0.16
C ASN A 189 13.78 3.26 -0.56
N GLU A 190 14.86 2.98 0.15
CA GLU A 190 16.01 2.26 -0.38
C GLU A 190 15.66 0.83 -0.78
N ALA A 191 14.95 0.08 0.09
CA ALA A 191 14.53 -1.30 -0.17
C ALA A 191 13.65 -1.41 -1.44
N VAL A 192 12.68 -0.51 -1.61
CA VAL A 192 11.84 -0.45 -2.81
C VAL A 192 12.68 -0.16 -4.07
N SER A 193 13.68 0.70 -3.95
CA SER A 193 14.58 1.03 -5.07
C SER A 193 15.40 -0.16 -5.56
N LEU A 194 15.62 -1.16 -4.70
CA LEU A 194 16.29 -2.41 -5.04
C LEU A 194 15.36 -3.45 -5.71
N CYS A 195 14.04 -3.24 -5.63
CA CYS A 195 13.05 -4.13 -6.21
C CYS A 195 13.04 -4.08 -7.73
N ARG A 196 12.87 -5.25 -8.38
CA ARG A 196 12.84 -5.39 -9.85
C ARG A 196 11.48 -5.81 -10.38
N GLY A 197 10.64 -6.39 -9.53
CA GLY A 197 9.35 -6.95 -9.89
C GLY A 197 8.35 -5.93 -10.47
N LYS A 198 7.36 -6.43 -11.19
CA LYS A 198 6.26 -5.62 -11.73
C LYS A 198 5.41 -5.03 -10.60
N TYR A 199 5.23 -5.80 -9.54
CA TYR A 199 4.50 -5.46 -8.32
C TYR A 199 5.42 -5.51 -7.12
N VAL A 200 5.13 -4.73 -6.11
CA VAL A 200 5.87 -4.73 -4.83
C VAL A 200 4.91 -4.97 -3.67
N LEU A 201 5.38 -5.73 -2.70
CA LEU A 201 4.67 -6.01 -1.45
C LEU A 201 5.58 -5.63 -0.28
N GLU A 202 5.06 -4.84 0.65
CA GLU A 202 5.67 -4.60 1.94
C GLU A 202 5.38 -5.78 2.89
N LEU A 203 6.42 -6.41 3.41
CA LEU A 203 6.33 -7.50 4.37
C LEU A 203 7.26 -7.22 5.54
N ASP A 204 6.71 -7.09 6.73
CA ASP A 204 7.50 -6.94 7.94
C ASP A 204 8.26 -8.24 8.25
N HIS A 205 9.40 -8.10 8.91
CA HIS A 205 10.34 -9.20 9.11
C HIS A 205 9.83 -10.28 10.07
N ASP A 206 8.76 -10.02 10.80
CA ASP A 206 8.20 -10.88 11.84
C ASP A 206 6.74 -11.32 11.58
N ASP A 207 6.22 -11.07 10.39
CA ASP A 207 4.83 -11.30 10.01
C ASP A 207 4.65 -12.43 8.99
N ILE A 208 3.39 -12.81 8.75
CA ILE A 208 3.03 -13.89 7.81
C ILE A 208 2.10 -13.37 6.72
N ILE A 209 2.37 -13.77 5.48
CA ILE A 209 1.42 -13.64 4.36
C ILE A 209 0.77 -14.98 4.03
N LEU A 210 -0.52 -14.97 3.69
CA LEU A 210 -1.27 -16.17 3.37
C LEU A 210 -0.89 -16.73 1.98
N PRO A 211 -1.03 -18.05 1.75
CA PRO A 211 -0.48 -18.73 0.57
C PRO A 211 -0.98 -18.23 -0.78
N ASP A 212 -2.19 -17.71 -0.85
CA ASP A 212 -2.84 -17.25 -2.07
C ASP A 212 -2.69 -15.73 -2.31
N LEU A 213 -2.12 -14.99 -1.37
CA LEU A 213 -2.03 -13.53 -1.43
C LEU A 213 -1.45 -13.02 -2.75
N LEU A 214 -0.27 -13.50 -3.15
CA LEU A 214 0.39 -13.01 -4.37
C LEU A 214 -0.39 -13.39 -5.63
N LYS A 215 -1.03 -14.57 -5.66
CA LYS A 215 -1.84 -15.01 -6.79
C LYS A 215 -3.07 -14.11 -6.94
N ASP A 216 -3.84 -13.96 -5.87
CA ASP A 216 -5.07 -13.18 -5.88
C ASP A 216 -4.80 -11.70 -6.24
N THR A 217 -3.74 -11.14 -5.66
CA THR A 217 -3.31 -9.77 -5.97
C THR A 217 -2.87 -9.61 -7.42
N PHE A 218 -2.14 -10.58 -7.96
CA PHE A 218 -1.75 -10.58 -9.37
C PHE A 218 -2.97 -10.54 -10.29
N GLU A 219 -3.96 -11.38 -10.03
CA GLU A 219 -5.19 -11.43 -10.81
C GLU A 219 -5.95 -10.10 -10.77
N VAL A 220 -6.05 -9.46 -9.59
CA VAL A 220 -6.67 -8.13 -9.46
C VAL A 220 -5.90 -7.07 -10.24
N PHE A 221 -4.59 -7.03 -10.15
CA PHE A 221 -3.79 -6.08 -10.93
C PHE A 221 -3.90 -6.29 -12.43
N GLU A 222 -3.98 -7.53 -12.90
CA GLU A 222 -4.09 -7.82 -14.34
C GLU A 222 -5.51 -7.60 -14.88
N SER A 223 -6.54 -7.68 -14.02
CA SER A 223 -7.93 -7.43 -14.43
C SER A 223 -8.19 -5.95 -14.79
N ASP A 224 -7.43 -5.04 -14.19
CA ASP A 224 -7.55 -3.61 -14.47
C ASP A 224 -6.20 -2.91 -14.33
N LYS A 225 -5.69 -2.37 -15.42
CA LYS A 225 -4.38 -1.70 -15.47
C LYS A 225 -4.33 -0.37 -14.72
N GLU A 226 -5.48 0.23 -14.42
CA GLU A 226 -5.57 1.47 -13.64
C GLU A 226 -5.41 1.23 -12.13
N ILE A 227 -5.61 0.00 -11.66
CA ILE A 227 -5.38 -0.33 -10.25
C ILE A 227 -3.89 -0.23 -9.96
N GLY A 228 -3.54 0.74 -9.14
CA GLY A 228 -2.16 0.99 -8.71
C GLY A 228 -1.83 0.43 -7.33
N PHE A 229 -2.86 0.14 -6.53
CA PHE A 229 -2.71 -0.36 -5.16
C PHE A 229 -3.78 -1.40 -4.82
N VAL A 230 -3.36 -2.47 -4.13
CA VAL A 230 -4.25 -3.54 -3.67
C VAL A 230 -3.96 -3.83 -2.20
N PHE A 231 -4.99 -4.10 -1.43
CA PHE A 231 -4.89 -4.52 -0.03
C PHE A 231 -5.94 -5.59 0.30
N THR A 232 -5.77 -6.22 1.45
CA THR A 232 -6.70 -7.25 1.94
C THR A 232 -7.11 -6.95 3.38
N ASP A 233 -7.87 -7.85 3.98
CA ASP A 233 -8.08 -7.88 5.43
C ASP A 233 -6.84 -8.46 6.13
N PHE A 234 -6.69 -8.18 7.42
CA PHE A 234 -5.57 -8.63 8.23
C PHE A 234 -6.01 -9.10 9.62
N ALA A 235 -5.16 -9.86 10.28
CA ALA A 235 -5.33 -10.24 11.68
C ALA A 235 -4.11 -9.82 12.49
N ASN A 236 -4.33 -9.46 13.76
CA ASN A 236 -3.26 -9.25 14.71
C ASN A 236 -3.27 -10.35 15.77
N VAL A 237 -2.11 -10.89 16.07
CA VAL A 237 -1.94 -11.91 17.11
C VAL A 237 -0.71 -11.62 17.96
N TYR A 238 -0.74 -12.09 19.20
CA TYR A 238 0.46 -12.14 20.04
C TYR A 238 1.36 -13.32 19.62
N GLU A 239 2.57 -13.37 20.15
CA GLU A 239 3.52 -14.47 19.88
C GLU A 239 2.96 -15.85 20.25
N ASP A 240 2.04 -15.93 21.19
CA ASP A 240 1.35 -17.16 21.60
C ASP A 240 0.07 -17.46 20.79
N TRP A 241 -0.18 -16.68 19.74
CA TRP A 241 -1.36 -16.76 18.87
C TRP A 241 -2.67 -16.33 19.52
N ARG A 242 -2.68 -15.70 20.67
CA ARG A 242 -3.89 -15.03 21.16
C ARG A 242 -4.23 -13.88 20.26
N ASN A 243 -5.51 -13.71 19.97
CA ASN A 243 -5.98 -12.61 19.15
C ASN A 243 -5.71 -11.27 19.84
N PHE A 244 -5.37 -10.29 19.03
CA PHE A 244 -5.33 -8.88 19.39
C PHE A 244 -6.27 -8.11 18.46
N ASN A 245 -7.09 -7.24 19.00
CA ASN A 245 -7.88 -6.32 18.20
C ASN A 245 -7.78 -4.90 18.76
N TYR A 246 -7.98 -3.92 17.89
CA TYR A 246 -7.93 -2.50 18.26
C TYR A 246 -9.24 -2.01 18.89
N GLY A 247 -10.24 -2.88 19.03
CA GLY A 247 -11.57 -2.50 19.51
C GLY A 247 -12.34 -1.66 18.49
N GLU A 248 -13.44 -1.07 18.95
CA GLU A 248 -14.35 -0.28 18.13
C GLU A 248 -13.78 1.07 17.67
N HIS A 249 -12.67 1.49 18.25
CA HIS A 249 -12.05 2.78 17.94
C HIS A 249 -11.31 2.82 16.61
N LEU A 250 -10.96 1.66 16.06
CA LEU A 250 -10.25 1.59 14.80
C LEU A 250 -11.13 2.15 13.66
N GLY A 251 -10.55 3.03 12.85
CA GLY A 251 -11.28 3.64 11.72
C GLY A 251 -12.52 4.42 12.12
N LYS A 252 -12.58 4.97 13.35
CA LYS A 252 -13.73 5.71 13.89
C LYS A 252 -15.04 4.90 13.81
N GLY A 253 -14.99 3.62 14.17
CA GLY A 253 -16.15 2.74 14.14
C GLY A 253 -16.48 2.16 12.74
N ASN A 254 -15.68 2.44 11.73
CA ASN A 254 -15.89 1.89 10.38
C ASN A 254 -15.21 0.53 10.15
N VAL A 255 -14.69 -0.09 11.21
CA VAL A 255 -14.02 -1.40 11.15
C VAL A 255 -14.88 -2.44 11.84
N CYS A 256 -14.97 -3.59 11.27
CA CYS A 256 -15.56 -4.76 11.92
C CYS A 256 -14.58 -5.93 11.91
N TYR A 257 -14.82 -6.87 12.80
CA TYR A 257 -14.04 -8.09 12.91
C TYR A 257 -14.90 -9.30 12.59
N TYR A 258 -14.29 -10.28 11.91
CA TYR A 258 -14.88 -11.59 11.67
C TYR A 258 -13.91 -12.69 12.08
N LYS A 259 -14.44 -13.88 12.38
CA LYS A 259 -13.61 -15.05 12.68
C LYS A 259 -13.26 -15.78 11.39
N HIS A 260 -11.98 -16.14 11.26
CA HIS A 260 -11.45 -16.97 10.17
C HIS A 260 -10.46 -17.99 10.72
N LYS A 261 -10.59 -19.25 10.30
CA LYS A 261 -9.69 -20.31 10.78
C LYS A 261 -8.41 -20.37 9.94
N PHE A 262 -7.26 -20.27 10.61
CA PHE A 262 -5.94 -20.42 10.01
C PHE A 262 -5.10 -21.37 10.84
N ASN A 263 -4.52 -22.41 10.23
CA ASN A 263 -3.71 -23.43 10.90
C ASN A 263 -4.34 -23.97 12.19
N GLY A 264 -5.65 -24.29 12.12
CA GLY A 264 -6.40 -24.86 13.23
C GLY A 264 -6.84 -23.85 14.30
N LYS A 265 -6.46 -22.56 14.20
CA LYS A 265 -6.81 -21.50 15.15
C LYS A 265 -7.79 -20.51 14.54
N TRP A 266 -8.75 -20.03 15.34
CA TRP A 266 -9.66 -18.99 14.94
C TRP A 266 -9.08 -17.62 15.26
N LEU A 267 -8.90 -16.81 14.22
CA LEU A 267 -8.34 -15.47 14.30
C LEU A 267 -9.45 -14.42 14.22
N ASP A 268 -9.28 -13.33 14.95
CA ASP A 268 -10.04 -12.11 14.77
C ASP A 268 -9.46 -11.34 13.58
N VAL A 269 -10.19 -11.33 12.47
CA VAL A 269 -9.76 -10.68 11.25
C VAL A 269 -10.40 -9.30 11.15
N CYS A 270 -9.58 -8.29 11.06
CA CYS A 270 -10.02 -6.93 10.80
C CYS A 270 -10.47 -6.82 9.34
N SER A 271 -11.76 -6.59 9.13
CA SER A 271 -12.28 -6.23 7.82
C SER A 271 -11.93 -4.78 7.53
N CYS A 272 -10.88 -4.56 6.75
CA CYS A 272 -10.48 -3.20 6.38
C CYS A 272 -11.66 -2.44 5.77
N PRO A 273 -11.97 -1.23 6.22
CA PRO A 273 -13.08 -0.45 5.70
C PRO A 273 -12.83 0.02 4.25
N GLY A 274 -13.87 0.53 3.63
CA GLY A 274 -13.75 1.29 2.39
C GLY A 274 -12.85 2.52 2.56
N ILE A 275 -12.25 2.96 1.48
CA ILE A 275 -11.36 4.13 1.47
C ILE A 275 -12.19 5.38 1.20
N ASN A 276 -12.23 6.28 2.17
CA ASN A 276 -12.86 7.60 2.08
C ASN A 276 -12.12 8.62 2.98
N ASN A 277 -12.54 9.87 2.96
CA ASN A 277 -11.93 10.93 3.76
C ASN A 277 -11.98 10.66 5.27
N ILE A 278 -12.97 9.93 5.75
CA ILE A 278 -13.14 9.62 7.18
C ILE A 278 -12.18 8.52 7.60
N THR A 279 -12.21 7.40 6.90
CA THR A 279 -11.38 6.24 7.22
C THR A 279 -9.90 6.55 7.07
N THR A 280 -9.52 7.33 6.05
CA THR A 280 -8.13 7.78 5.85
C THR A 280 -7.71 8.89 6.80
N SER A 281 -8.65 9.55 7.50
CA SER A 281 -8.30 10.51 8.54
C SER A 281 -7.79 9.87 9.83
N HIS A 282 -7.95 8.56 9.97
CA HIS A 282 -7.44 7.82 11.11
C HIS A 282 -5.97 7.41 10.87
N LEU A 283 -5.12 7.66 11.86
CA LEU A 283 -3.68 7.44 11.72
C LEU A 283 -3.23 6.00 11.87
N ILE A 284 -4.06 5.16 12.42
CA ILE A 284 -3.82 3.74 12.36
C ILE A 284 -4.10 3.36 10.92
N CYS A 285 -3.04 3.10 10.22
CA CYS A 285 -3.00 2.95 8.79
C CYS A 285 -4.09 2.03 8.27
N LEU A 286 -4.94 2.58 7.45
CA LEU A 286 -5.93 1.83 6.71
C LEU A 286 -5.55 1.88 5.22
N PRO A 287 -5.14 0.76 4.65
CA PRO A 287 -4.94 -0.55 5.28
C PRO A 287 -3.68 -0.62 6.14
N ASN A 288 -3.68 -1.43 7.21
CA ASN A 288 -2.47 -1.71 7.97
C ASN A 288 -1.50 -2.50 7.08
N HIS A 289 -1.70 -3.80 6.96
CA HIS A 289 -1.04 -4.70 6.00
C HIS A 289 -2.09 -5.66 5.44
N PRO A 290 -1.84 -6.32 4.27
CA PRO A 290 -0.71 -6.14 3.36
C PRO A 290 -0.90 -4.92 2.46
N ARG A 291 0.22 -4.34 2.06
CA ARG A 291 0.29 -3.18 1.17
C ARG A 291 0.99 -3.58 -0.11
N MET A 292 0.26 -3.51 -1.21
CA MET A 292 0.78 -3.97 -2.51
C MET A 292 0.57 -2.91 -3.57
N TRP A 293 1.65 -2.56 -4.25
CA TRP A 293 1.63 -1.57 -5.31
C TRP A 293 2.03 -2.17 -6.66
N ARG A 294 1.49 -1.58 -7.68
CA ARG A 294 2.16 -1.60 -8.98
C ARG A 294 3.46 -0.80 -8.82
N ARG A 295 4.66 -1.43 -8.94
CA ARG A 295 5.94 -0.78 -8.66
C ARG A 295 6.10 0.56 -9.38
N LYS A 296 5.68 0.61 -10.67
CA LYS A 296 5.67 1.85 -11.43
C LYS A 296 4.93 2.98 -10.70
N VAL A 297 3.73 2.69 -10.20
CA VAL A 297 2.90 3.67 -9.49
C VAL A 297 3.59 4.15 -8.21
N LEU A 298 4.12 3.24 -7.40
CA LEU A 298 4.83 3.62 -6.17
C LEU A 298 6.04 4.53 -6.46
N LEU A 299 6.80 4.22 -7.49
CA LEU A 299 7.95 5.05 -7.88
C LEU A 299 7.53 6.39 -8.52
N GLU A 300 6.46 6.43 -9.28
CA GLU A 300 5.88 7.66 -9.83
C GLU A 300 5.33 8.58 -8.72
N LEU A 301 4.82 7.99 -7.65
CA LEU A 301 4.42 8.72 -6.45
C LEU A 301 5.62 9.27 -5.64
N GLY A 302 6.83 8.88 -5.96
CA GLY A 302 8.05 9.31 -5.27
C GLY A 302 8.51 8.38 -4.16
N ASN A 303 7.89 7.19 -4.02
CA ASN A 303 8.28 6.19 -3.04
C ASN A 303 8.03 6.68 -1.58
N TYR A 304 8.60 6.04 -0.57
CA TYR A 304 8.48 6.46 0.83
C TYR A 304 9.20 7.78 1.11
N SER A 305 8.66 8.59 2.00
CA SER A 305 9.32 9.83 2.43
C SER A 305 10.57 9.52 3.26
N GLU A 306 11.70 10.11 2.86
CA GLU A 306 12.97 9.99 3.57
C GLU A 306 13.09 10.95 4.77
N PHE A 307 12.15 11.89 4.88
CA PHE A 307 12.25 13.00 5.84
C PHE A 307 11.32 12.84 7.04
N LEU A 308 10.36 11.90 6.97
CA LEU A 308 9.43 11.69 8.06
C LEU A 308 10.06 10.80 9.13
N PRO A 309 10.16 11.28 10.37
CA PRO A 309 10.69 10.47 11.46
C PRO A 309 9.71 9.40 11.95
N ILE A 310 8.41 9.57 11.66
CA ILE A 310 7.29 8.68 12.00
C ILE A 310 6.17 8.82 10.97
N CYS A 311 5.24 7.86 10.93
CA CYS A 311 4.05 7.88 10.06
C CYS A 311 4.39 7.95 8.55
N ASP A 312 5.51 7.39 8.15
CA ASP A 312 5.92 7.24 6.76
C ASP A 312 4.90 6.45 5.94
N ASP A 313 4.32 5.43 6.57
CA ASP A 313 3.28 4.58 6.00
C ASP A 313 1.95 5.32 5.84
N PHE A 314 1.52 6.11 6.82
CA PHE A 314 0.33 6.94 6.68
C PHE A 314 0.45 7.90 5.49
N GLU A 315 1.59 8.56 5.36
CA GLU A 315 1.84 9.53 4.30
C GLU A 315 1.77 8.88 2.91
N ILE A 316 2.52 7.78 2.68
CA ILE A 316 2.53 7.11 1.38
C ILE A 316 1.17 6.50 1.02
N LEU A 317 0.43 5.96 1.99
CA LEU A 317 -0.91 5.44 1.77
C LEU A 317 -1.89 6.55 1.39
N LEU A 318 -1.87 7.67 2.09
CA LEU A 318 -2.72 8.81 1.77
C LEU A 318 -2.45 9.34 0.36
N ARG A 319 -1.18 9.51 0.01
CA ARG A 319 -0.72 9.90 -1.32
C ARG A 319 -1.15 8.90 -2.38
N THR A 320 -1.02 7.60 -2.11
CA THR A 320 -1.47 6.52 -2.99
C THR A 320 -2.97 6.61 -3.26
N MET A 321 -3.78 6.75 -2.22
CA MET A 321 -5.24 6.80 -2.32
C MET A 321 -5.74 8.04 -3.06
N CYS A 322 -5.02 9.15 -2.94
CA CYS A 322 -5.33 10.35 -3.71
C CYS A 322 -5.04 10.20 -5.20
N HIS A 323 -4.08 9.37 -5.59
CA HIS A 323 -3.52 9.41 -6.93
C HIS A 323 -3.78 8.20 -7.81
N THR A 324 -4.11 7.03 -7.25
CA THR A 324 -4.34 5.84 -8.05
C THR A 324 -5.66 5.18 -7.73
N LYS A 325 -6.11 4.30 -8.61
CA LYS A 325 -7.24 3.41 -8.33
C LYS A 325 -6.80 2.34 -7.35
N VAL A 326 -7.64 2.13 -6.34
CA VAL A 326 -7.38 1.22 -5.23
C VAL A 326 -8.39 0.08 -5.27
N ALA A 327 -7.94 -1.14 -5.04
CA ALA A 327 -8.80 -2.32 -4.94
C ALA A 327 -8.58 -3.05 -3.62
N LYS A 328 -9.68 -3.56 -3.05
CA LYS A 328 -9.67 -4.41 -1.87
C LYS A 328 -10.02 -5.84 -2.25
N ILE A 329 -9.26 -6.80 -1.74
CA ILE A 329 -9.63 -8.21 -1.74
C ILE A 329 -10.23 -8.53 -0.37
N HIS A 330 -11.49 -8.90 -0.33
CA HIS A 330 -12.23 -9.17 0.91
C HIS A 330 -11.85 -10.53 1.52
N LYS A 331 -10.59 -10.66 1.92
CA LYS A 331 -10.01 -11.91 2.39
C LYS A 331 -8.86 -11.63 3.34
N LEU A 332 -8.67 -12.48 4.34
CA LEU A 332 -7.46 -12.47 5.15
C LEU A 332 -6.23 -12.73 4.27
N GLY A 333 -5.31 -11.80 4.22
CA GLY A 333 -4.06 -11.92 3.45
C GLY A 333 -2.80 -11.81 4.31
N TYR A 334 -2.92 -11.27 5.53
CA TYR A 334 -1.79 -10.92 6.36
C TYR A 334 -2.05 -11.17 7.84
N ILE A 335 -1.07 -11.70 8.54
CA ILE A 335 -1.13 -11.90 9.99
C ILE A 335 0.05 -11.16 10.60
N GLN A 336 -0.24 -10.12 11.36
CA GLN A 336 0.72 -9.30 12.07
C GLN A 336 0.93 -9.84 13.48
N PHE A 337 2.19 -9.97 13.89
CA PHE A 337 2.56 -10.40 15.23
C PHE A 337 2.90 -9.21 16.13
N MET A 338 2.19 -9.10 17.23
CA MET A 338 2.42 -8.07 18.26
C MET A 338 3.51 -8.57 19.23
N ASN A 339 4.73 -8.06 19.06
CA ASN A 339 5.87 -8.45 19.89
C ASN A 339 6.40 -7.27 20.71
N ASN A 340 7.07 -7.59 21.84
CA ASN A 340 7.62 -6.61 22.78
C ASN A 340 9.16 -6.62 22.83
N ASP A 341 9.85 -7.12 21.82
CA ASP A 341 11.30 -7.34 21.85
C ASP A 341 12.13 -6.09 21.50
N ASN A 342 11.54 -4.90 21.57
CA ASN A 342 12.18 -3.63 21.25
C ASN A 342 12.76 -3.53 19.83
N ASN A 343 12.28 -4.32 18.90
CA ASN A 343 12.59 -4.25 17.48
C ASN A 343 11.39 -3.83 16.62
N ASN A 344 10.25 -3.52 17.24
CA ASN A 344 9.08 -2.99 16.58
C ASN A 344 9.05 -1.46 16.70
N PHE A 345 9.31 -0.79 15.59
CA PHE A 345 9.40 0.67 15.51
C PHE A 345 8.14 1.37 16.04
N SER A 346 6.97 0.89 15.64
CA SER A 346 5.69 1.50 16.02
C SER A 346 5.42 1.43 17.52
N LEU A 347 5.83 0.35 18.19
CA LEU A 347 5.68 0.21 19.63
C LEU A 347 6.66 1.10 20.39
N ILE A 348 7.92 1.19 19.94
CA ILE A 348 8.95 2.04 20.55
C ILE A 348 8.55 3.52 20.45
N ARG A 349 8.04 3.96 19.32
CA ARG A 349 7.68 5.35 19.03
C ARG A 349 6.19 5.67 19.27
N ASN A 350 5.42 4.76 19.86
CA ASN A 350 3.96 4.87 19.98
C ASN A 350 3.51 6.19 20.65
N GLY A 351 4.16 6.60 21.72
CA GLY A 351 3.84 7.86 22.38
C GLY A 351 4.03 9.09 21.49
N GLU A 352 5.07 9.09 20.67
CA GLU A 352 5.35 10.15 19.71
C GLU A 352 4.37 10.13 18.53
N ILE A 353 4.09 8.94 17.99
CA ILE A 353 3.11 8.75 16.92
C ILE A 353 1.75 9.27 17.35
N ASN A 354 1.26 8.90 18.54
CA ASN A 354 -0.03 9.34 19.05
C ASN A 354 -0.09 10.85 19.34
N ARG A 355 1.03 11.46 19.66
CA ARG A 355 1.12 12.90 19.95
C ARG A 355 1.22 13.74 18.67
N LEU A 356 2.11 13.38 17.76
CA LEU A 356 2.41 14.18 16.56
C LEU A 356 1.50 13.84 15.38
N GLY A 357 1.15 12.58 15.23
CA GLY A 357 0.38 12.11 14.10
C GLY A 357 -0.95 12.83 13.95
N PRO A 358 -1.89 12.75 14.94
CA PRO A 358 -3.20 13.38 14.81
C PRO A 358 -3.15 14.90 14.72
N ASN A 359 -2.21 15.53 15.43
CA ASN A 359 -2.18 16.96 15.65
C ASN A 359 -1.39 17.73 14.58
N TRP A 360 -0.41 17.08 13.94
CA TRP A 360 0.50 17.74 13.00
C TRP A 360 0.58 17.04 11.65
N ILE A 361 0.92 15.75 11.65
CA ILE A 361 1.21 15.02 10.41
C ILE A 361 -0.05 14.88 9.56
N ARG A 362 -1.16 14.43 10.15
CA ARG A 362 -2.42 14.28 9.43
C ARG A 362 -2.93 15.60 8.86
N PRO A 363 -3.13 16.67 9.65
CA PRO A 363 -3.63 17.93 9.10
C PRO A 363 -2.76 18.48 7.98
N MET A 364 -1.44 18.41 8.16
CA MET A 364 -0.47 18.88 7.17
C MET A 364 -0.65 18.17 5.82
N PHE A 365 -0.71 16.84 5.79
CA PHE A 365 -0.86 16.11 4.55
C PHE A 365 -2.27 16.17 3.96
N TYR A 366 -3.29 16.28 4.79
CA TYR A 366 -4.66 16.51 4.32
C TYR A 366 -4.78 17.81 3.54
N GLU A 367 -4.15 18.87 4.04
CA GLU A 367 -4.12 20.16 3.33
C GLU A 367 -3.21 20.10 2.09
N MET A 368 -2.01 19.56 2.25
CA MET A 368 -1.02 19.48 1.17
C MET A 368 -1.56 18.71 -0.03
N TYR A 369 -2.21 17.57 0.17
CA TYR A 369 -2.74 16.71 -0.89
C TYR A 369 -4.18 17.06 -1.28
N LYS A 370 -4.79 18.05 -0.62
CA LYS A 370 -6.20 18.45 -0.84
C LYS A 370 -7.13 17.22 -0.80
N VAL A 371 -6.93 16.38 0.22
CA VAL A 371 -7.55 15.05 0.30
C VAL A 371 -9.05 15.11 0.13
N ASN A 372 -9.73 16.03 0.81
CA ASN A 372 -11.18 16.16 0.73
C ASN A 372 -11.66 16.51 -0.69
N ASP A 373 -10.94 17.39 -1.40
CA ASP A 373 -11.30 17.77 -2.77
C ASP A 373 -11.08 16.62 -3.74
N VAL A 374 -9.97 15.91 -3.59
CA VAL A 374 -9.66 14.72 -4.41
C VAL A 374 -10.72 13.64 -4.18
N PHE A 375 -11.10 13.37 -2.94
CA PHE A 375 -12.10 12.35 -2.64
C PHE A 375 -13.50 12.73 -3.10
N LYS A 376 -13.87 14.03 -3.07
CA LYS A 376 -15.09 14.52 -3.71
C LYS A 376 -15.09 14.26 -5.21
N GLN A 377 -13.99 14.57 -5.90
CA GLN A 377 -13.84 14.32 -7.33
C GLN A 377 -13.91 12.82 -7.68
N LYS A 378 -13.40 11.97 -6.81
CA LYS A 378 -13.42 10.49 -6.98
C LYS A 378 -14.72 9.84 -6.51
N GLY A 379 -15.67 10.58 -5.95
CA GLY A 379 -16.89 10.03 -5.37
C GLY A 379 -16.68 9.18 -4.11
N ALA A 380 -15.56 9.39 -3.43
CA ALA A 380 -15.16 8.69 -2.20
C ALA A 380 -15.24 9.60 -0.95
N TYR A 381 -15.93 10.71 -1.05
CA TYR A 381 -16.13 11.64 0.07
C TYR A 381 -17.42 11.30 0.81
N GLU A 382 -17.29 11.08 2.10
CA GLU A 382 -18.40 10.88 3.02
C GLU A 382 -18.61 12.16 3.85
N ASP A 383 -19.88 12.58 4.01
CA ASP A 383 -20.21 13.74 4.85
C ASP A 383 -20.14 13.33 6.33
N GLU A 384 -19.40 14.08 7.14
CA GLU A 384 -19.23 13.82 8.59
C GLU A 384 -20.55 13.74 9.36
N LYS A 385 -21.61 14.34 8.85
CA LYS A 385 -22.96 14.24 9.43
C LYS A 385 -23.53 12.81 9.46
N TYR A 386 -23.00 11.91 8.64
CA TYR A 386 -23.39 10.50 8.66
C TYR A 386 -22.67 9.70 9.75
N ILE A 387 -21.57 10.20 10.32
CA ILE A 387 -20.78 9.49 11.35
C ILE A 387 -21.42 9.59 12.72
N GLU A 388 -22.05 10.73 13.06
CA GLU A 388 -22.75 10.92 14.32
C GLU A 388 -24.06 10.14 14.43
N LYS A 389 -24.56 9.60 13.31
CA LYS A 389 -25.69 8.70 13.30
C LYS A 389 -25.19 7.27 13.51
N ASP A 390 -24.89 6.99 14.77
CA ASP A 390 -24.93 5.68 15.39
C ASP A 390 -24.83 4.48 14.42
N MET A 391 -23.58 4.21 13.99
CA MET A 391 -23.26 3.07 13.11
C MET A 391 -23.61 1.74 13.80
N THR A 392 -23.76 1.72 15.13
CA THR A 392 -24.25 0.57 15.89
C THR A 392 -25.69 0.21 15.55
N GLN A 393 -26.43 1.12 14.91
CA GLN A 393 -27.81 0.88 14.51
C GLN A 393 -27.95 0.38 13.05
N ILE A 394 -26.88 0.23 12.28
CA ILE A 394 -26.98 -0.39 10.94
C ILE A 394 -27.61 -1.80 11.05
N TRP A 395 -27.25 -2.54 12.08
CA TRP A 395 -27.79 -3.87 12.36
C TRP A 395 -29.24 -3.85 12.88
N LYS A 396 -29.75 -2.72 13.36
CA LYS A 396 -31.12 -2.52 13.84
C LYS A 396 -32.09 -2.02 12.75
N ARG A 397 -31.59 -1.71 11.57
CA ARG A 397 -32.43 -1.27 10.46
C ARG A 397 -33.25 -2.42 9.94
N LYS A 398 -34.58 -2.27 9.94
CA LYS A 398 -35.54 -3.26 9.37
C LYS A 398 -35.27 -3.54 7.89
N ASP A 399 -34.70 -2.59 7.15
CA ASP A 399 -34.29 -2.75 5.75
C ASP A 399 -33.02 -3.60 5.58
N TYR A 400 -32.27 -3.86 6.66
CA TYR A 400 -31.11 -4.76 6.63
C TYR A 400 -31.53 -6.23 6.72
N GLU A 401 -32.66 -6.53 7.38
CA GLU A 401 -33.20 -7.89 7.47
C GLU A 401 -33.64 -8.45 6.10
N HIS A 402 -33.87 -7.59 5.11
CA HIS A 402 -34.39 -7.95 3.79
C HIS A 402 -33.42 -7.77 2.62
N LYS A 403 -32.27 -7.14 2.83
CA LYS A 403 -31.21 -7.11 1.82
C LYS A 403 -30.36 -8.37 1.96
N VAL A 404 -30.75 -9.40 1.25
CA VAL A 404 -29.82 -10.44 0.85
C VAL A 404 -28.62 -9.72 0.28
N CYS A 405 -27.49 -9.77 0.97
CA CYS A 405 -26.24 -9.21 0.45
C CYS A 405 -26.09 -9.77 -0.95
N SER A 406 -26.21 -8.90 -1.94
CA SER A 406 -25.96 -9.30 -3.31
C SER A 406 -24.60 -9.98 -3.32
N VAL A 407 -24.56 -11.17 -3.85
CA VAL A 407 -23.34 -11.95 -4.03
C VAL A 407 -22.37 -11.02 -4.74
N VAL A 408 -21.35 -10.54 -4.03
CA VAL A 408 -20.28 -9.79 -4.66
C VAL A 408 -19.46 -10.82 -5.42
N SER A 409 -19.72 -10.93 -6.71
CA SER A 409 -18.91 -11.74 -7.59
C SER A 409 -17.54 -11.08 -7.67
N ASN A 410 -16.58 -11.63 -6.95
CA ASN A 410 -15.18 -11.36 -7.27
C ASN A 410 -14.91 -12.02 -8.63
N PRO A 411 -14.42 -11.31 -9.65
CA PRO A 411 -14.13 -11.90 -10.96
C PRO A 411 -13.16 -13.09 -10.89
N ASN A 412 -12.43 -13.23 -9.79
CA ASN A 412 -11.43 -14.27 -9.58
C ASN A 412 -11.91 -15.45 -8.72
N TYR A 413 -13.11 -15.35 -8.14
CA TYR A 413 -13.77 -16.42 -7.41
C TYR A 413 -15.12 -16.66 -8.04
N ASP A 414 -15.44 -17.91 -8.35
CA ASP A 414 -16.69 -18.26 -9.02
C ASP A 414 -17.92 -17.73 -8.29
N LYS A 415 -17.93 -17.76 -6.95
CA LYS A 415 -19.00 -17.17 -6.12
C LYS A 415 -18.55 -17.02 -4.66
N GLN A 416 -19.02 -15.97 -4.01
CA GLN A 416 -19.01 -15.85 -2.57
C GLN A 416 -20.43 -16.07 -2.05
N TYR A 417 -20.62 -17.04 -1.14
CA TYR A 417 -21.93 -17.33 -0.54
C TYR A 417 -22.05 -16.61 0.80
N CYS A 418 -23.10 -15.82 0.95
CA CYS A 418 -23.45 -15.17 2.20
C CYS A 418 -24.67 -15.88 2.81
N LEU A 419 -24.50 -16.46 3.98
CA LEU A 419 -25.51 -17.20 4.72
C LEU A 419 -26.00 -16.36 5.88
N LEU A 420 -27.30 -16.23 6.04
CA LEU A 420 -27.91 -15.46 7.12
C LEU A 420 -28.45 -16.41 8.21
N GLY A 421 -27.81 -16.35 9.38
CA GLY A 421 -28.17 -17.15 10.54
C GLY A 421 -27.74 -18.62 10.44
N ILE A 422 -27.65 -19.26 11.60
CA ILE A 422 -27.21 -20.65 11.75
C ILE A 422 -28.13 -21.62 10.98
N ASP A 423 -29.42 -21.31 10.86
CA ASP A 423 -30.38 -22.17 10.18
C ASP A 423 -30.06 -22.40 8.70
N ALA A 424 -29.34 -21.45 8.08
CA ALA A 424 -28.84 -21.61 6.70
C ALA A 424 -27.90 -22.82 6.56
N LEU A 425 -27.20 -23.19 7.62
CA LEU A 425 -26.29 -24.36 7.63
C LEU A 425 -27.06 -25.71 7.61
N ASN A 426 -28.35 -25.70 7.85
CA ASN A 426 -29.22 -26.91 7.77
C ASN A 426 -29.61 -27.25 6.33
N ASP A 427 -29.39 -26.35 5.38
CA ASP A 427 -29.70 -26.62 3.98
C ASP A 427 -28.66 -27.59 3.39
N LYS A 428 -29.12 -28.75 2.96
CA LYS A 428 -28.29 -29.81 2.35
C LYS A 428 -27.50 -29.31 1.14
N ARG A 429 -28.06 -28.36 0.37
CA ARG A 429 -27.38 -27.75 -0.79
C ARG A 429 -26.12 -26.97 -0.37
N ILE A 430 -26.17 -26.30 0.78
CA ILE A 430 -25.02 -25.59 1.32
C ILE A 430 -23.92 -26.57 1.71
N SER A 431 -24.24 -27.67 2.35
CA SER A 431 -23.29 -28.74 2.70
C SER A 431 -22.60 -29.33 1.46
N GLU A 432 -23.38 -29.59 0.40
CA GLU A 432 -22.84 -30.09 -0.87
C GLU A 432 -21.96 -29.07 -1.58
N LEU A 433 -22.40 -27.83 -1.65
CA LEU A 433 -21.62 -26.72 -2.23
C LEU A 433 -20.30 -26.51 -1.47
N TYR A 434 -20.34 -26.54 -0.14
CA TYR A 434 -19.15 -26.40 0.68
C TYR A 434 -18.12 -27.52 0.45
N LYS A 435 -18.57 -28.76 0.31
CA LYS A 435 -17.72 -29.93 0.04
C LYS A 435 -17.11 -29.91 -1.35
N ASN A 436 -17.88 -29.47 -2.35
CA ASN A 436 -17.55 -29.62 -3.77
C ASN A 436 -16.95 -28.36 -4.41
N SER A 437 -16.93 -27.24 -3.71
CA SER A 437 -16.43 -25.98 -4.26
C SER A 437 -15.28 -25.40 -3.46
N ARG A 438 -14.46 -24.58 -4.11
CA ARG A 438 -13.47 -23.72 -3.47
C ARG A 438 -14.03 -22.33 -3.16
N ASN A 439 -15.34 -22.16 -3.26
CA ASN A 439 -15.97 -20.87 -3.03
C ASN A 439 -15.83 -20.41 -1.58
N ASP A 440 -15.78 -19.11 -1.39
CA ASP A 440 -15.79 -18.49 -0.08
C ASP A 440 -17.20 -18.51 0.50
N PHE A 441 -17.31 -18.86 1.77
CA PHE A 441 -18.56 -18.84 2.53
C PHE A 441 -18.44 -17.86 3.69
N MET A 442 -19.50 -17.09 3.88
CA MET A 442 -19.64 -16.15 4.98
C MET A 442 -20.94 -16.42 5.72
N LEU A 443 -20.88 -16.60 7.03
CA LEU A 443 -22.03 -16.75 7.90
C LEU A 443 -22.21 -15.49 8.73
N LEU A 444 -23.38 -14.89 8.64
CA LEU A 444 -23.77 -13.70 9.39
C LEU A 444 -24.84 -14.05 10.41
N SER A 445 -24.70 -13.59 11.64
CA SER A 445 -25.75 -13.69 12.64
C SER A 445 -25.79 -12.43 13.51
N ASN A 446 -26.98 -11.89 13.68
CA ASN A 446 -27.27 -10.82 14.62
C ASN A 446 -27.86 -11.31 15.97
N LYS A 447 -27.88 -12.63 16.20
CA LYS A 447 -28.49 -13.27 17.37
C LYS A 447 -27.49 -14.02 18.25
N ILE A 448 -26.30 -14.27 17.74
CA ILE A 448 -25.31 -15.14 18.37
C ILE A 448 -23.94 -14.48 18.30
N SER A 449 -23.15 -14.61 19.34
CA SER A 449 -21.77 -14.10 19.36
C SER A 449 -20.90 -14.78 18.31
N SER A 450 -19.84 -14.11 17.88
CA SER A 450 -18.86 -14.71 16.95
C SER A 450 -18.25 -15.99 17.51
N ASP A 451 -18.01 -16.06 18.82
CA ASP A 451 -17.43 -17.25 19.46
C ASP A 451 -18.42 -18.44 19.50
N ASP A 452 -19.69 -18.16 19.68
CA ASP A 452 -20.71 -19.24 19.62
C ASP A 452 -20.96 -19.70 18.17
N LEU A 453 -20.86 -18.80 17.19
CA LEU A 453 -20.85 -19.18 15.77
C LEU A 453 -19.67 -20.12 15.46
N VAL A 454 -18.48 -19.80 15.96
CA VAL A 454 -17.29 -20.65 15.79
C VAL A 454 -17.54 -22.05 16.34
N LYS A 455 -18.05 -22.16 17.57
CA LYS A 455 -18.38 -23.48 18.17
C LYS A 455 -19.35 -24.29 17.31
N GLU A 456 -20.37 -23.63 16.76
CA GLU A 456 -21.35 -24.27 15.93
C GLU A 456 -20.79 -24.68 14.56
N LEU A 457 -19.93 -23.87 13.95
CA LEU A 457 -19.22 -24.22 12.72
C LEU A 457 -18.30 -25.41 12.91
N GLU A 458 -17.53 -25.45 14.00
CA GLU A 458 -16.64 -26.56 14.33
C GLU A 458 -17.40 -27.88 14.53
N LYS A 459 -18.49 -27.84 15.28
CA LYS A 459 -19.38 -28.96 15.50
C LYS A 459 -19.90 -29.57 14.19
N ARG A 460 -20.11 -28.75 13.17
CA ARG A 460 -20.64 -29.15 11.86
C ARG A 460 -19.54 -29.41 10.80
N GLY A 461 -18.27 -29.22 11.15
CA GLY A 461 -17.13 -29.44 10.24
C GLY A 461 -16.93 -28.34 9.18
N TYR A 462 -17.39 -27.13 9.43
CA TYR A 462 -17.17 -25.97 8.55
C TYR A 462 -15.93 -25.17 9.00
N ASP A 463 -14.77 -25.51 8.48
CA ASP A 463 -13.48 -24.92 8.86
C ASP A 463 -12.96 -23.82 7.93
N ARG A 464 -13.60 -23.62 6.76
CA ARG A 464 -13.25 -22.61 5.76
C ARG A 464 -14.23 -21.43 5.71
N MET A 465 -15.21 -21.41 6.61
CA MET A 465 -16.27 -20.41 6.62
C MET A 465 -15.87 -19.23 7.47
N LYS A 466 -16.02 -18.02 6.94
CA LYS A 466 -15.89 -16.78 7.70
C LYS A 466 -17.18 -16.57 8.50
N CYS A 467 -17.11 -16.08 9.72
CA CYS A 467 -18.30 -15.77 10.46
C CYS A 467 -18.25 -14.40 11.13
N PHE A 468 -19.39 -13.71 11.08
CA PHE A 468 -19.67 -12.47 11.79
C PHE A 468 -20.83 -12.73 12.76
N GLY A 469 -20.61 -12.51 14.03
CA GLY A 469 -21.63 -12.56 15.06
C GLY A 469 -21.69 -11.24 15.83
N LEU A 470 -22.52 -11.20 16.85
CA LEU A 470 -22.53 -10.11 17.83
C LEU A 470 -21.14 -10.03 18.47
N SER A 471 -20.57 -8.82 18.61
CA SER A 471 -19.37 -8.61 19.39
C SER A 471 -19.69 -8.74 20.88
N GLU A 472 -18.83 -9.41 21.65
CA GLU A 472 -18.92 -9.41 23.11
C GLU A 472 -18.66 -7.98 23.59
N GLY A 473 -19.68 -7.32 24.14
CA GLY A 473 -19.61 -5.95 24.63
C GLY A 473 -20.70 -5.02 24.12
N THR A 474 -21.48 -5.41 23.13
CA THR A 474 -22.63 -4.63 22.64
C THR A 474 -23.95 -5.02 23.31
N THR A 475 -23.92 -5.31 24.60
CA THR A 475 -25.14 -5.59 25.38
C THR A 475 -25.95 -4.34 25.69
N ASP A 476 -25.44 -3.15 25.35
CA ASP A 476 -26.15 -1.87 25.55
C ASP A 476 -25.98 -0.95 24.33
N CYS A 477 -26.57 -1.35 23.23
CA CYS A 477 -26.86 -0.45 22.12
C CYS A 477 -28.26 -0.65 21.57
#